data_3af941ebf0de2e2e56fcd9dd4a048b1f
#
_entry.id   3af941ebf0de2e2e56fcd9dd4a048b1f
#
_cell.length_a   1.000
_cell.length_b   1.000
_cell.length_c   1.000
_cell.angle_alpha   90.00
_cell.angle_beta   90.00
_cell.angle_gamma   90.00
#
_symmetry.space_group_name_H-M   'P 1'
#
loop_
_entity.id
_entity.type
_entity.pdbx_description
1 polymer ?
#
loop_
_entity_poly.entity_id
_entity_poly.type
_entity_poly.pdbx_seq_one_letter_code
_entity_poly.pdbx_strand_id
1 'polypeptide(L)'
;KLVVSDDARTLLGGILVGDASAYGTLRPMLGRELPADPASLIAPSGAEIGVGALPDDAQICSCNAVTKGAICAAICEGATDVPALKSATCAGTSCGSCIPMLKQILAAQGVEQSKALCEHFEQSRAELFQVVQATGIRTFSELIAKHGK
;
A
#
# COMPACT_ATOMS: atom_id res chain seq x y z
N LYS A 1 -11.62 -16.59 -5.95
CA LYS A 1 -12.04 -16.97 -7.30
C LYS A 1 -11.81 -15.80 -8.24
N LEU A 2 -11.10 -16.02 -9.36
CA LEU A 2 -10.98 -15.05 -10.44
C LEU A 2 -11.90 -15.45 -11.61
N VAL A 3 -12.38 -14.46 -12.34
CA VAL A 3 -13.08 -14.58 -13.62
C VAL A 3 -12.17 -14.00 -14.68
N VAL A 4 -11.84 -14.79 -15.67
CA VAL A 4 -10.92 -14.42 -16.76
C VAL A 4 -11.59 -14.65 -18.12
N SER A 5 -10.99 -14.10 -19.16
CA SER A 5 -11.38 -14.38 -20.55
C SER A 5 -11.19 -15.86 -20.91
N ASP A 6 -11.78 -16.30 -22.02
CA ASP A 6 -11.73 -17.71 -22.46
C ASP A 6 -10.30 -18.22 -22.69
N ASP A 7 -9.37 -17.35 -23.03
CA ASP A 7 -7.94 -17.65 -23.17
C ASP A 7 -7.16 -17.59 -21.84
N ALA A 8 -7.87 -17.35 -20.72
CA ALA A 8 -7.34 -17.21 -19.36
C ALA A 8 -6.29 -16.08 -19.18
N ARG A 9 -6.23 -15.11 -20.10
CA ARG A 9 -5.22 -14.04 -20.04
C ARG A 9 -5.72 -12.75 -19.41
N THR A 10 -6.98 -12.38 -19.68
CA THR A 10 -7.51 -11.09 -19.21
C THR A 10 -8.35 -11.26 -17.96
N LEU A 11 -8.10 -10.43 -16.94
CA LEU A 11 -8.90 -10.41 -15.71
C LEU A 11 -10.22 -9.68 -15.95
N LEU A 12 -11.33 -10.37 -15.83
CA LEU A 12 -12.68 -9.81 -15.98
C LEU A 12 -13.34 -9.47 -14.63
N GLY A 13 -12.92 -10.14 -13.55
CA GLY A 13 -13.47 -9.92 -12.23
C GLY A 13 -12.94 -10.92 -11.21
N GLY A 14 -13.39 -10.78 -9.95
CA GLY A 14 -13.00 -11.74 -8.92
C GLY A 14 -13.68 -11.51 -7.58
N ILE A 15 -13.64 -12.54 -6.76
CA ILE A 15 -14.08 -12.52 -5.37
C ILE A 15 -12.97 -13.17 -4.53
N LEU A 16 -12.46 -12.45 -3.56
CA LEU A 16 -11.50 -12.93 -2.57
C LEU A 16 -12.20 -13.06 -1.23
N VAL A 17 -12.09 -14.23 -0.60
CA VAL A 17 -12.67 -14.54 0.70
C VAL A 17 -11.59 -15.24 1.54
N GLY A 18 -11.43 -14.84 2.79
CA GLY A 18 -10.33 -15.26 3.65
C GLY A 18 -9.11 -14.40 3.42
N ASP A 19 -8.09 -14.92 2.75
CA ASP A 19 -6.95 -14.12 2.35
C ASP A 19 -7.29 -13.23 1.14
N ALA A 20 -7.30 -11.93 1.38
CA ALA A 20 -7.56 -10.90 0.37
C ALA A 20 -6.32 -10.04 0.08
N SER A 21 -5.13 -10.49 0.45
CA SER A 21 -3.86 -9.74 0.27
C SER A 21 -3.62 -9.34 -1.19
N ALA A 22 -3.95 -10.21 -2.13
CA ALA A 22 -3.84 -9.96 -3.56
C ALA A 22 -4.82 -8.91 -4.12
N TYR A 23 -5.82 -8.45 -3.34
CA TYR A 23 -6.84 -7.51 -3.84
C TYR A 23 -6.23 -6.22 -4.38
N GLY A 24 -5.26 -5.66 -3.66
CA GLY A 24 -4.63 -4.39 -4.01
C GLY A 24 -3.96 -4.43 -5.39
N THR A 25 -3.33 -5.54 -5.74
CA THR A 25 -2.62 -5.72 -7.02
C THR A 25 -3.52 -6.25 -8.13
N LEU A 26 -4.51 -7.06 -7.82
CA LEU A 26 -5.45 -7.59 -8.83
C LEU A 26 -6.46 -6.54 -9.30
N ARG A 27 -6.93 -5.67 -8.41
CA ARG A 27 -7.92 -4.65 -8.76
C ARG A 27 -7.48 -3.72 -9.90
N PRO A 28 -6.26 -3.15 -9.91
CA PRO A 28 -5.76 -2.36 -11.03
C PRO A 28 -5.61 -3.14 -12.35
N MET A 29 -5.57 -4.47 -12.28
CA MET A 29 -5.46 -5.35 -13.46
C MET A 29 -6.81 -5.69 -14.09
N LEU A 30 -7.91 -5.19 -13.57
CA LEU A 30 -9.24 -5.44 -14.14
C LEU A 30 -9.32 -4.94 -15.59
N GLY A 31 -9.77 -5.81 -16.51
CA GLY A 31 -9.80 -5.54 -17.94
C GLY A 31 -8.44 -5.60 -18.64
N ARG A 32 -7.39 -6.06 -17.95
CA ARG A 32 -6.01 -6.14 -18.47
C ARG A 32 -5.50 -7.57 -18.49
N GLU A 33 -4.46 -7.80 -19.30
CA GLU A 33 -3.75 -9.07 -19.33
C GLU A 33 -3.01 -9.30 -18.00
N LEU A 34 -3.17 -10.51 -17.45
CA LEU A 34 -2.50 -10.92 -16.22
C LEU A 34 -1.02 -11.26 -16.51
N PRO A 35 -0.09 -10.91 -15.61
CA PRO A 35 1.34 -11.18 -15.80
C PRO A 35 1.73 -12.64 -15.54
N ALA A 36 0.80 -13.47 -15.00
CA ALA A 36 1.03 -14.86 -14.66
C ALA A 36 -0.27 -15.66 -14.73
N ASP A 37 -0.17 -16.98 -14.60
CA ASP A 37 -1.33 -17.87 -14.54
C ASP A 37 -2.29 -17.44 -13.43
N PRO A 38 -3.61 -17.31 -13.73
CA PRO A 38 -4.61 -16.85 -12.75
C PRO A 38 -4.67 -17.68 -11.47
N ALA A 39 -4.43 -18.99 -11.54
CA ALA A 39 -4.44 -19.86 -10.37
C ALA A 39 -3.25 -19.57 -9.44
N SER A 40 -2.08 -19.25 -10.00
CA SER A 40 -0.90 -18.91 -9.23
C SER A 40 -1.05 -17.59 -8.44
N LEU A 41 -1.85 -16.65 -8.96
CA LEU A 41 -2.05 -15.33 -8.34
C LEU A 41 -2.94 -15.35 -7.09
N ILE A 42 -3.69 -16.43 -6.88
CA ILE A 42 -4.57 -16.62 -5.71
C ILE A 42 -4.18 -17.82 -4.85
N ALA A 43 -3.11 -18.53 -5.19
CA ALA A 43 -2.61 -19.63 -4.40
C ALA A 43 -1.95 -19.11 -3.10
N PRO A 44 -2.06 -19.82 -1.97
CA PRO A 44 -1.47 -19.39 -0.68
C PRO A 44 0.05 -19.18 -0.72
N SER A 45 0.74 -19.84 -1.65
CA SER A 45 2.18 -19.69 -1.90
C SER A 45 2.46 -19.28 -3.35
N GLY A 46 1.51 -18.64 -3.99
CA GLY A 46 1.58 -18.32 -5.42
C GLY A 46 2.42 -17.08 -5.73
N ALA A 47 2.48 -16.76 -7.02
CA ALA A 47 3.20 -15.59 -7.49
C ALA A 47 2.51 -14.30 -7.00
N GLU A 48 3.22 -13.49 -6.21
CA GLU A 48 2.74 -12.15 -5.89
C GLU A 48 2.97 -11.24 -7.10
N ILE A 49 1.91 -10.56 -7.53
CA ILE A 49 2.07 -9.44 -8.46
C ILE A 49 2.72 -8.30 -7.68
N GLY A 50 4.04 -8.15 -7.83
CA GLY A 50 4.71 -6.98 -7.28
C GLY A 50 4.20 -5.69 -7.92
N VAL A 51 4.20 -4.60 -7.17
CA VAL A 51 3.78 -3.27 -7.68
C VAL A 51 4.58 -2.83 -8.92
N GLY A 52 5.78 -3.38 -9.11
CA GLY A 52 6.60 -3.14 -10.30
C GLY A 52 5.98 -3.68 -11.60
N ALA A 53 5.22 -4.78 -11.53
CA ALA A 53 4.57 -5.37 -12.68
C ALA A 53 3.29 -4.64 -13.10
N LEU A 54 2.75 -3.74 -12.27
CA LEU A 54 1.60 -2.92 -12.63
C LEU A 54 2.01 -1.89 -13.69
N PRO A 55 1.21 -1.70 -14.76
CA PRO A 55 1.46 -0.66 -15.74
C PRO A 55 1.28 0.75 -15.12
N ASP A 56 1.92 1.76 -15.72
CA ASP A 56 1.92 3.12 -15.15
C ASP A 56 0.54 3.79 -15.16
N ASP A 57 -0.34 3.40 -16.08
CA ASP A 57 -1.74 3.84 -16.13
C ASP A 57 -2.65 3.06 -15.17
N ALA A 58 -2.13 2.07 -14.44
CA ALA A 58 -2.90 1.33 -13.43
C ALA A 58 -3.37 2.25 -12.32
N GLN A 59 -4.67 2.28 -12.08
CA GLN A 59 -5.29 3.13 -11.06
C GLN A 59 -5.04 2.59 -9.66
N ILE A 60 -4.21 3.27 -8.87
CA ILE A 60 -3.88 2.90 -7.50
C ILE A 60 -4.89 3.49 -6.51
N CYS A 61 -5.22 4.78 -6.64
CA CYS A 61 -6.22 5.42 -5.80
C CYS A 61 -7.49 5.69 -6.60
N SER A 62 -8.57 4.95 -6.31
CA SER A 62 -9.84 5.12 -7.05
C SER A 62 -10.63 6.34 -6.60
N CYS A 63 -10.50 6.76 -5.33
CA CYS A 63 -11.22 7.93 -4.83
C CYS A 63 -10.77 9.22 -5.51
N ASN A 64 -9.49 9.31 -5.86
CA ASN A 64 -8.89 10.51 -6.45
C ASN A 64 -8.31 10.24 -7.86
N ALA A 65 -8.66 9.12 -8.48
CA ALA A 65 -8.24 8.72 -9.84
C ALA A 65 -6.72 8.81 -10.07
N VAL A 66 -5.90 8.47 -9.05
CA VAL A 66 -4.44 8.55 -9.14
C VAL A 66 -3.87 7.25 -9.67
N THR A 67 -3.03 7.34 -10.71
CA THR A 67 -2.35 6.21 -11.34
C THR A 67 -1.00 5.94 -10.71
N LYS A 68 -0.43 4.74 -10.99
CA LYS A 68 0.93 4.40 -10.58
C LYS A 68 1.95 5.39 -11.14
N GLY A 69 1.84 5.76 -12.42
CA GLY A 69 2.75 6.70 -13.05
C GLY A 69 2.77 8.07 -12.36
N ALA A 70 1.60 8.59 -11.95
CA ALA A 70 1.52 9.84 -11.20
C ALA A 70 2.22 9.74 -9.82
N ILE A 71 2.12 8.57 -9.16
CA ILE A 71 2.81 8.32 -7.89
C ILE A 71 4.33 8.24 -8.12
N CYS A 72 4.77 7.52 -9.15
CA CYS A 72 6.19 7.42 -9.49
C CYS A 72 6.78 8.80 -9.87
N ALA A 73 6.05 9.62 -10.61
CA ALA A 73 6.47 10.99 -10.93
C ALA A 73 6.65 11.83 -9.66
N ALA A 74 5.69 11.79 -8.73
CA ALA A 74 5.81 12.49 -7.46
C ALA A 74 7.01 12.01 -6.62
N ILE A 75 7.35 10.70 -6.67
CA ILE A 75 8.55 10.16 -6.02
C ILE A 75 9.82 10.73 -6.66
N CYS A 76 9.88 10.79 -7.98
CA CYS A 76 11.00 11.39 -8.72
C CYS A 76 11.17 12.90 -8.41
N GLU A 77 10.07 13.60 -8.11
CA GLU A 77 10.05 14.99 -7.69
C GLU A 77 10.42 15.21 -6.21
N GLY A 78 10.66 14.11 -5.47
CA GLY A 78 11.17 14.15 -4.10
C GLY A 78 10.16 13.75 -3.03
N ALA A 79 9.03 13.15 -3.36
CA ALA A 79 8.13 12.59 -2.35
C ALA A 79 8.71 11.28 -1.79
N THR A 80 9.24 11.34 -0.58
CA THR A 80 9.95 10.20 0.07
C THR A 80 9.10 9.44 1.08
N ASP A 81 7.88 9.86 1.33
CA ASP A 81 6.98 9.22 2.27
C ASP A 81 5.51 9.32 1.87
N VAL A 82 4.63 8.62 2.61
CA VAL A 82 3.19 8.64 2.34
C VAL A 82 2.57 10.02 2.54
N PRO A 83 2.90 10.82 3.56
CA PRO A 83 2.45 12.21 3.69
C PRO A 83 2.79 13.09 2.48
N ALA A 84 4.03 13.03 1.99
CA ALA A 84 4.45 13.77 0.80
C ALA A 84 3.66 13.33 -0.45
N LEU A 85 3.46 12.01 -0.66
CA LEU A 85 2.63 11.50 -1.74
C LEU A 85 1.18 11.96 -1.64
N LYS A 86 0.60 12.00 -0.44
CA LYS A 86 -0.76 12.54 -0.22
C LYS A 86 -0.85 14.01 -0.61
N SER A 87 0.15 14.80 -0.25
CA SER A 87 0.20 16.23 -0.59
C SER A 87 0.37 16.46 -2.09
N ALA A 88 1.22 15.68 -2.75
CA ALA A 88 1.53 15.83 -4.17
C ALA A 88 0.41 15.30 -5.09
N THR A 89 -0.24 14.17 -4.71
CA THR A 89 -1.15 13.43 -5.62
C THR A 89 -2.58 13.31 -5.11
N CYS A 90 -2.85 13.69 -3.87
CA CYS A 90 -4.10 13.40 -3.15
C CYS A 90 -4.40 11.90 -2.94
N ALA A 91 -3.49 10.99 -3.32
CA ALA A 91 -3.68 9.56 -3.09
C ALA A 91 -3.72 9.27 -1.58
N GLY A 92 -4.71 8.49 -1.14
CA GLY A 92 -4.85 8.10 0.27
C GLY A 92 -5.45 9.16 1.20
N THR A 93 -5.92 10.30 0.68
CA THR A 93 -6.54 11.36 1.48
C THR A 93 -8.01 11.07 1.83
N SER A 94 -8.69 10.22 1.07
CA SER A 94 -10.11 9.87 1.28
C SER A 94 -10.24 8.60 2.13
N CYS A 95 -10.47 7.44 1.52
CA CYS A 95 -10.72 6.18 2.25
C CYS A 95 -9.44 5.52 2.82
N GLY A 96 -8.26 5.88 2.34
CA GLY A 96 -6.98 5.33 2.80
C GLY A 96 -6.67 3.90 2.36
N SER A 97 -7.54 3.21 1.63
CA SER A 97 -7.35 1.81 1.23
C SER A 97 -6.13 1.57 0.31
N CYS A 98 -5.68 2.61 -0.38
CA CYS A 98 -4.48 2.56 -1.23
C CYS A 98 -3.16 2.77 -0.46
N ILE A 99 -3.18 3.15 0.83
CA ILE A 99 -1.96 3.42 1.60
C ILE A 99 -0.97 2.25 1.61
N PRO A 100 -1.39 0.98 1.81
CA PRO A 100 -0.47 -0.14 1.72
C PRO A 100 0.24 -0.23 0.36
N MET A 101 -0.48 0.05 -0.73
CA MET A 101 0.07 0.07 -2.08
C MET A 101 1.06 1.23 -2.28
N LEU A 102 0.77 2.42 -1.75
CA LEU A 102 1.70 3.56 -1.79
C LEU A 102 3.02 3.20 -1.11
N LYS A 103 2.96 2.52 0.04
CA LYS A 103 4.16 2.04 0.74
C LYS A 103 4.96 1.03 -0.08
N GLN A 104 4.28 0.11 -0.76
CA GLN A 104 4.95 -0.87 -1.63
C GLN A 104 5.62 -0.20 -2.83
N ILE A 105 4.98 0.82 -3.43
CA ILE A 105 5.58 1.56 -4.55
C ILE A 105 6.81 2.34 -4.07
N LEU A 106 6.74 3.03 -2.93
CA LEU A 106 7.91 3.71 -2.33
C LEU A 106 9.06 2.72 -2.10
N ALA A 107 8.77 1.56 -1.50
CA ALA A 107 9.79 0.52 -1.27
C ALA A 107 10.39 -0.02 -2.58
N ALA A 108 9.57 -0.23 -3.61
CA ALA A 108 10.02 -0.68 -4.92
C ALA A 108 10.89 0.35 -5.65
N GLN A 109 10.72 1.64 -5.34
CA GLN A 109 11.57 2.74 -5.83
C GLN A 109 12.84 2.94 -4.98
N GLY A 110 13.12 2.07 -4.01
CA GLY A 110 14.29 2.15 -3.16
C GLY A 110 14.21 3.23 -2.07
N VAL A 111 13.05 3.79 -1.82
CA VAL A 111 12.84 4.78 -0.76
C VAL A 111 12.70 4.06 0.57
N GLU A 112 13.67 4.26 1.47
CA GLU A 112 13.57 3.76 2.84
C GLU A 112 12.42 4.45 3.57
N GLN A 113 11.46 3.66 4.03
CA GLN A 113 10.33 4.19 4.77
C GLN A 113 10.65 4.29 6.26
N SER A 114 10.32 5.43 6.85
CA SER A 114 10.34 5.59 8.30
C SER A 114 9.43 4.54 8.95
N LYS A 115 9.94 3.86 9.97
CA LYS A 115 9.15 2.97 10.84
C LYS A 115 8.31 3.74 11.84
N ALA A 116 8.45 5.05 11.88
CA ALA A 116 7.73 5.95 12.79
C ALA A 116 6.21 5.74 12.70
N LEU A 117 5.54 5.70 13.85
CA LEU A 117 4.10 5.53 13.90
C LEU A 117 3.37 6.75 13.30
N CYS A 118 3.85 7.94 13.62
CA CYS A 118 3.30 9.21 13.16
C CYS A 118 4.33 10.35 13.34
N GLU A 119 3.96 11.57 12.99
CA GLU A 119 4.81 12.76 13.13
C GLU A 119 5.28 13.04 14.57
N HIS A 120 4.51 12.58 15.57
CA HIS A 120 4.83 12.80 16.99
C HIS A 120 5.79 11.75 17.57
N PHE A 121 6.00 10.61 16.90
CA PHE A 121 6.80 9.51 17.43
C PHE A 121 7.72 8.92 16.36
N GLU A 122 9.01 8.81 16.65
CA GLU A 122 9.97 8.13 15.77
C GLU A 122 9.85 6.61 15.84
N GLN A 123 9.34 6.11 16.97
CA GLN A 123 9.18 4.70 17.24
C GLN A 123 8.04 4.10 16.42
N SER A 124 8.17 2.83 16.10
CA SER A 124 7.09 2.01 15.55
C SER A 124 6.01 1.77 16.60
N ARG A 125 4.83 1.31 16.16
CA ARG A 125 3.75 0.92 17.06
C ARG A 125 4.18 -0.14 18.08
N ALA A 126 4.99 -1.12 17.65
CA ALA A 126 5.46 -2.19 18.54
C ALA A 126 6.39 -1.67 19.62
N GLU A 127 7.32 -0.79 19.26
CA GLU A 127 8.24 -0.16 20.20
C GLU A 127 7.51 0.75 21.19
N LEU A 128 6.57 1.59 20.72
CA LEU A 128 5.74 2.41 21.61
C LEU A 128 4.89 1.58 22.57
N PHE A 129 4.37 0.44 22.10
CA PHE A 129 3.63 -0.46 22.97
C PHE A 129 4.51 -1.04 24.07
N GLN A 130 5.76 -1.42 23.77
CA GLN A 130 6.73 -1.86 24.78
C GLN A 130 7.06 -0.75 25.78
N VAL A 131 7.23 0.49 25.32
CA VAL A 131 7.42 1.67 26.18
C VAL A 131 6.25 1.84 27.13
N VAL A 132 5.02 1.81 26.63
CA VAL A 132 3.80 1.93 27.44
C VAL A 132 3.71 0.81 28.48
N GLN A 133 4.02 -0.43 28.10
CA GLN A 133 4.04 -1.55 29.05
C GLN A 133 5.10 -1.40 30.12
N ALA A 134 6.30 -0.98 29.75
CA ALA A 134 7.43 -0.84 30.70
C ALA A 134 7.27 0.34 31.64
N THR A 135 6.68 1.45 31.17
CA THR A 135 6.55 2.70 31.93
C THR A 135 5.22 2.85 32.66
N GLY A 136 4.22 2.03 32.30
CA GLY A 136 2.87 2.12 32.87
C GLY A 136 2.10 3.39 32.49
N ILE A 137 2.54 4.12 31.46
CA ILE A 137 1.87 5.33 30.94
C ILE A 137 0.45 4.97 30.51
N ARG A 138 -0.55 5.75 30.94
CA ARG A 138 -1.97 5.50 30.66
C ARG A 138 -2.67 6.58 29.84
N THR A 139 -1.99 7.71 29.60
CA THR A 139 -2.57 8.82 28.84
C THR A 139 -1.71 9.16 27.63
N PHE A 140 -2.35 9.58 26.55
CA PHE A 140 -1.65 9.98 25.33
C PHE A 140 -0.81 11.25 25.55
N SER A 141 -1.32 12.20 26.35
CA SER A 141 -0.60 13.42 26.68
C SER A 141 0.71 13.15 27.42
N GLU A 142 0.71 12.20 28.36
CA GLU A 142 1.90 11.80 29.08
C GLU A 142 2.90 11.06 28.16
N LEU A 143 2.38 10.25 27.24
CA LEU A 143 3.21 9.54 26.25
C LEU A 143 3.91 10.53 25.32
N ILE A 144 3.21 11.54 24.81
CA ILE A 144 3.79 12.61 23.99
C ILE A 144 4.82 13.40 24.79
N ALA A 145 4.49 13.80 26.00
CA ALA A 145 5.39 14.63 26.82
C ALA A 145 6.73 13.94 27.16
N LYS A 146 6.72 12.60 27.30
CA LYS A 146 7.92 11.83 27.68
C LYS A 146 8.68 11.23 26.51
N HIS A 147 8.00 10.87 25.44
CA HIS A 147 8.55 10.08 24.32
C HIS A 147 8.20 10.65 22.94
N GLY A 148 7.43 11.73 22.87
CA GLY A 148 7.10 12.45 21.64
C GLY A 148 8.19 13.44 21.21
N LYS A 149 8.06 13.91 19.96
CA LYS A 149 8.82 15.05 19.41
C LYS A 149 8.11 16.36 19.71
#